data_3a54058b96d65220da03dffd02452e10
#
_entry.id   3a54058b96d65220da03dffd02452e10
#
_cell.length_a   1.000
_cell.length_b   1.000
_cell.length_c   1.000
_cell.angle_alpha   90.00
_cell.angle_beta   90.00
_cell.angle_gamma   90.00
#
_symmetry.space_group_name_H-M   'P 1'
#
loop_
_entity.id
_entity.type
_entity.pdbx_description
1 polymer ?
#
loop_
_entity_poly.entity_id
_entity_poly.type
_entity_poly.pdbx_seq_one_letter_code
_entity_poly.pdbx_strand_id
1 'polypeptide(L)'
;MLTLSHGFARAVRYRELVKDYEFTGSRLPAGWSASAGDSHGFQATMFQPSRVRMTGSSAALSAIHEPLWGYPYQSGWISTEGAFSMSYGMVDFRAKMPAGQGLWSGLWLDQPDHSNPWGEIDVQEMLLGDTHTVYGSLHNWSPSPEWSELQSTTMTADASQGFHDYQVISQPGMITWAVDGVAYAQYTKAQAVAAGQPWPFDDGTGFFLIADLAVARASEWGGAPNSSTAFPATMEIRSVKVWE
;
A
#
# COMPACT_ATOMS: atom_id res chain seq x y z
N MET A 1 0.93 8.20 -19.30
CA MET A 1 2.03 7.52 -19.99
C MET A 1 3.20 7.54 -19.03
N LEU A 2 3.58 6.42 -18.45
CA LEU A 2 4.72 6.36 -17.52
C LEU A 2 6.01 6.70 -18.25
N THR A 3 6.78 7.64 -17.70
CA THR A 3 8.11 7.97 -18.21
C THR A 3 9.13 7.12 -17.46
N LEU A 4 9.75 6.17 -18.13
CA LEU A 4 10.82 5.37 -17.54
C LEU A 4 12.12 6.20 -17.58
N SER A 5 12.75 6.37 -16.41
CA SER A 5 14.10 6.94 -16.31
C SER A 5 15.11 6.06 -17.05
N HIS A 6 16.21 6.64 -17.54
CA HIS A 6 17.22 5.94 -18.34
C HIS A 6 17.73 4.66 -17.64
N GLY A 7 17.40 3.52 -18.21
CA GLY A 7 17.84 2.18 -17.73
C GLY A 7 16.73 1.13 -17.64
N PHE A 8 15.46 1.51 -17.63
CA PHE A 8 14.34 0.56 -17.56
C PHE A 8 13.83 0.24 -18.97
N ALA A 9 13.82 -1.03 -19.30
CA ALA A 9 13.45 -1.49 -20.63
C ALA A 9 11.93 -1.41 -20.87
N ARG A 10 11.58 -0.72 -21.94
CA ARG A 10 10.29 -0.73 -22.65
C ARG A 10 9.07 -0.16 -21.91
N ALA A 11 8.52 0.93 -22.46
CA ALA A 11 7.20 1.44 -22.06
C ALA A 11 6.14 0.33 -22.20
N VAL A 12 5.59 -0.09 -21.05
CA VAL A 12 4.47 -1.03 -21.02
C VAL A 12 3.23 -0.26 -21.45
N ARG A 13 2.56 -0.74 -22.49
CA ARG A 13 1.27 -0.21 -22.94
C ARG A 13 0.18 -1.06 -22.30
N TYR A 14 -0.38 -0.61 -21.17
CA TYR A 14 -1.66 -1.13 -20.71
C TYR A 14 -2.74 -0.63 -21.66
N ARG A 15 -3.63 -1.54 -22.05
CA ARG A 15 -4.59 -1.27 -23.14
C ARG A 15 -5.97 -0.94 -22.61
N GLU A 16 -6.31 -1.37 -21.41
CA GLU A 16 -7.66 -1.26 -20.89
C GLU A 16 -7.65 -0.80 -19.43
N LEU A 17 -8.43 0.22 -19.12
CA LEU A 17 -8.76 0.62 -17.76
C LEU A 17 -9.90 -0.29 -17.28
N VAL A 18 -9.59 -1.28 -16.46
CA VAL A 18 -10.56 -2.28 -15.99
C VAL A 18 -11.30 -1.86 -14.74
N LYS A 19 -10.67 -1.00 -13.90
CA LYS A 19 -11.31 -0.39 -12.73
C LYS A 19 -10.94 1.08 -12.63
N ASP A 20 -11.96 1.90 -12.33
CA ASP A 20 -11.84 3.32 -12.02
C ASP A 20 -12.65 3.59 -10.74
N TYR A 21 -11.98 3.51 -9.60
CA TYR A 21 -12.58 3.74 -8.30
C TYR A 21 -12.35 5.19 -7.88
N GLU A 22 -13.37 6.02 -7.98
CA GLU A 22 -13.36 7.41 -7.52
C GLU A 22 -13.99 7.50 -6.12
N PHE A 23 -13.23 7.98 -5.14
CA PHE A 23 -13.69 8.13 -3.75
C PHE A 23 -14.36 9.50 -3.52
N THR A 24 -15.20 9.94 -4.45
CA THR A 24 -15.85 11.25 -4.44
C THR A 24 -17.30 11.25 -3.94
N GLY A 25 -17.83 10.06 -3.63
CA GLY A 25 -19.21 9.89 -3.15
C GLY A 25 -19.36 10.03 -1.63
N SER A 26 -20.54 9.64 -1.14
CA SER A 26 -20.85 9.55 0.29
C SER A 26 -20.63 8.15 0.88
N ARG A 27 -20.27 7.18 0.04
CA ARG A 27 -19.97 5.78 0.40
C ARG A 27 -18.74 5.33 -0.36
N LEU A 28 -18.06 4.32 0.17
CA LEU A 28 -16.98 3.65 -0.56
C LEU A 28 -17.47 3.16 -1.92
N PRO A 29 -16.63 3.22 -2.97
CA PRO A 29 -16.96 2.66 -4.29
C PRO A 29 -17.33 1.18 -4.18
N ALA A 30 -18.19 0.70 -5.07
CA ALA A 30 -18.60 -0.71 -5.11
C ALA A 30 -17.33 -1.61 -5.25
N GLY A 31 -17.24 -2.64 -4.42
CA GLY A 31 -16.09 -3.53 -4.34
C GLY A 31 -15.08 -3.14 -3.26
N TRP A 32 -15.20 -1.96 -2.64
CA TRP A 32 -14.42 -1.60 -1.46
C TRP A 32 -15.21 -1.75 -0.18
N SER A 33 -14.57 -2.26 0.86
CA SER A 33 -15.13 -2.38 2.21
C SER A 33 -14.16 -1.87 3.25
N ALA A 34 -14.69 -1.38 4.39
CA ALA A 34 -13.91 -1.03 5.56
C ALA A 34 -13.91 -2.21 6.54
N SER A 35 -12.75 -2.61 7.02
CA SER A 35 -12.57 -3.76 7.89
C SER A 35 -12.33 -3.36 9.34
N ALA A 36 -12.68 -4.27 10.27
CA ALA A 36 -12.32 -4.20 11.68
C ALA A 36 -11.32 -5.32 11.99
N GLY A 37 -10.34 -5.05 12.82
CA GLY A 37 -9.34 -6.01 13.24
C GLY A 37 -8.00 -5.37 13.59
N ASP A 38 -7.03 -6.21 13.91
CA ASP A 38 -5.65 -5.81 14.03
C ASP A 38 -4.85 -6.29 12.82
N SER A 39 -3.63 -5.82 12.69
CA SER A 39 -2.66 -6.28 11.71
C SER A 39 -1.88 -7.49 12.26
N HIS A 40 -2.58 -8.54 12.68
CA HIS A 40 -1.99 -9.76 13.28
C HIS A 40 -1.06 -9.48 14.46
N GLY A 41 -1.34 -8.41 15.21
CA GLY A 41 -0.55 -8.02 16.38
C GLY A 41 0.75 -7.27 16.11
N PHE A 42 1.05 -6.97 14.85
CA PHE A 42 2.31 -6.30 14.48
C PHE A 42 2.35 -4.80 14.78
N GLN A 43 1.21 -4.12 14.87
CA GLN A 43 1.15 -2.66 15.06
C GLN A 43 0.40 -2.27 16.34
N ALA A 44 0.51 -1.02 16.75
CA ALA A 44 -0.19 -0.48 17.89
C ALA A 44 -1.67 -0.11 17.58
N THR A 45 -2.21 -0.58 16.46
CA THR A 45 -3.46 -0.12 15.86
C THR A 45 -4.53 -1.20 15.89
N MET A 46 -5.74 -0.83 16.31
CA MET A 46 -6.98 -1.55 16.04
C MET A 46 -7.74 -0.84 14.94
N PHE A 47 -7.86 -1.48 13.78
CA PHE A 47 -8.59 -0.92 12.64
C PHE A 47 -10.09 -0.99 12.89
N GLN A 48 -10.81 0.07 12.49
CA GLN A 48 -12.25 0.19 12.70
C GLN A 48 -12.93 0.86 11.49
N PRO A 49 -14.08 0.34 11.01
CA PRO A 49 -14.85 0.97 9.94
C PRO A 49 -15.26 2.42 10.28
N SER A 50 -15.46 2.73 11.56
CA SER A 50 -15.78 4.09 12.04
C SER A 50 -14.65 5.10 11.84
N ARG A 51 -13.43 4.63 11.54
CA ARG A 51 -12.25 5.47 11.25
C ARG A 51 -12.09 5.73 9.74
N VAL A 52 -13.02 5.21 8.93
CA VAL A 52 -13.11 5.47 7.49
C VAL A 52 -14.29 6.38 7.23
N ARG A 53 -14.04 7.55 6.65
CA ARG A 53 -15.09 8.54 6.34
C ARG A 53 -14.94 9.06 4.93
N MET A 54 -16.04 9.05 4.18
CA MET A 54 -16.10 9.72 2.88
C MET A 54 -16.26 11.22 3.08
N THR A 55 -15.40 12.01 2.42
CA THR A 55 -15.41 13.48 2.52
C THR A 55 -16.23 14.15 1.42
N GLY A 56 -16.62 13.39 0.39
CA GLY A 56 -17.19 13.90 -0.86
C GLY A 56 -16.12 14.12 -1.95
N SER A 57 -14.82 14.10 -1.59
CA SER A 57 -13.68 14.24 -2.51
C SER A 57 -12.58 13.20 -2.30
N SER A 58 -12.68 12.42 -1.23
CA SER A 58 -11.73 11.36 -0.83
C SER A 58 -12.36 10.40 0.18
N ALA A 59 -11.76 9.22 0.37
CA ALA A 59 -11.89 8.44 1.60
C ALA A 59 -10.80 8.91 2.59
N ALA A 60 -11.21 9.33 3.77
CA ALA A 60 -10.35 9.72 4.87
C ALA A 60 -10.20 8.55 5.86
N LEU A 61 -8.99 8.02 6.00
CA LEU A 61 -8.60 7.01 6.96
C LEU A 61 -7.89 7.73 8.12
N SER A 62 -8.49 7.72 9.31
CA SER A 62 -8.03 8.56 10.41
C SER A 62 -7.51 7.74 11.58
N ALA A 63 -6.24 7.93 11.89
CA ALA A 63 -5.62 7.42 13.11
C ALA A 63 -5.94 8.34 14.30
N ILE A 64 -6.34 7.76 15.42
CA ILE A 64 -6.62 8.46 16.68
C ILE A 64 -5.98 7.75 17.86
N HIS A 65 -5.66 8.50 18.90
CA HIS A 65 -5.21 7.95 20.18
C HIS A 65 -6.42 7.73 21.10
N GLU A 66 -7.08 6.61 20.92
CA GLU A 66 -8.22 6.15 21.71
C GLU A 66 -8.13 4.64 21.88
N PRO A 67 -7.81 4.14 23.08
CA PRO A 67 -7.58 2.73 23.31
C PRO A 67 -8.82 1.86 23.02
N LEU A 68 -8.62 0.72 22.34
CA LEU A 68 -9.63 -0.28 22.07
C LEU A 68 -9.01 -1.68 22.09
N TRP A 69 -9.58 -2.60 22.86
CA TRP A 69 -9.20 -4.01 22.98
C TRP A 69 -7.70 -4.26 23.20
N GLY A 70 -7.06 -3.38 24.00
CA GLY A 70 -5.65 -3.49 24.31
C GLY A 70 -4.71 -2.76 23.34
N TYR A 71 -5.21 -2.22 22.27
CA TYR A 71 -4.48 -1.37 21.33
C TYR A 71 -4.65 0.10 21.72
N PRO A 72 -3.57 0.90 21.81
CA PRO A 72 -3.64 2.31 22.20
C PRO A 72 -4.24 3.22 21.13
N TYR A 73 -4.23 2.78 19.85
CA TYR A 73 -4.71 3.57 18.71
C TYR A 73 -5.79 2.84 17.94
N GLN A 74 -6.67 3.62 17.29
CA GLN A 74 -7.60 3.14 16.29
C GLN A 74 -7.30 3.83 14.97
N SER A 75 -7.53 3.15 13.82
CA SER A 75 -7.38 3.74 12.50
C SER A 75 -8.27 3.07 11.45
N GLY A 76 -8.16 3.53 10.19
CA GLY A 76 -8.93 3.04 9.06
C GLY A 76 -8.14 2.06 8.20
N TRP A 77 -8.86 1.04 7.69
CA TRP A 77 -8.42 0.04 6.73
C TRP A 77 -9.54 -0.18 5.73
N ILE A 78 -9.22 -0.12 4.44
CA ILE A 78 -10.15 -0.44 3.36
C ILE A 78 -9.52 -1.44 2.39
N SER A 79 -10.32 -2.35 1.83
CA SER A 79 -9.83 -3.33 0.86
C SER A 79 -10.87 -3.72 -0.17
N THR A 80 -10.41 -4.36 -1.26
CA THR A 80 -11.25 -5.01 -2.26
C THR A 80 -11.36 -6.52 -2.05
N GLU A 81 -10.97 -7.03 -0.89
CA GLU A 81 -10.99 -8.45 -0.56
C GLU A 81 -12.36 -9.07 -0.82
N GLY A 82 -12.37 -10.22 -1.49
CA GLY A 82 -13.60 -10.94 -1.87
C GLY A 82 -14.43 -10.30 -2.99
N ALA A 83 -14.06 -9.11 -3.49
CA ALA A 83 -14.80 -8.38 -4.50
C ALA A 83 -14.02 -8.13 -5.81
N PHE A 84 -12.71 -7.89 -5.71
CA PHE A 84 -11.85 -7.67 -6.86
C PHE A 84 -10.41 -8.10 -6.55
N SER A 85 -9.79 -8.78 -7.51
CA SER A 85 -8.36 -9.08 -7.51
C SER A 85 -7.82 -9.01 -8.93
N MET A 86 -6.51 -8.81 -9.08
CA MET A 86 -5.79 -8.80 -10.35
C MET A 86 -4.52 -9.63 -10.26
N SER A 87 -4.10 -10.28 -11.37
CA SER A 87 -2.83 -11.00 -11.41
C SER A 87 -1.72 -10.17 -12.03
N TYR A 88 -2.02 -9.46 -13.13
CA TYR A 88 -1.07 -8.61 -13.83
C TYR A 88 -1.74 -7.31 -14.23
N GLY A 89 -0.93 -6.28 -14.42
CA GLY A 89 -1.43 -4.98 -14.81
C GLY A 89 -0.73 -3.84 -14.08
N MET A 90 -1.34 -2.68 -14.05
CA MET A 90 -0.88 -1.51 -13.30
C MET A 90 -1.96 -1.09 -12.31
N VAL A 91 -1.58 -0.86 -11.08
CA VAL A 91 -2.40 -0.19 -10.07
C VAL A 91 -1.83 1.20 -9.82
N ASP A 92 -2.70 2.19 -9.72
CA ASP A 92 -2.38 3.58 -9.40
C ASP A 92 -3.27 4.04 -8.24
N PHE A 93 -2.67 4.29 -7.10
CA PHE A 93 -3.31 4.91 -5.94
C PHE A 93 -3.02 6.39 -5.93
N ARG A 94 -4.05 7.23 -6.04
CA ARG A 94 -3.91 8.67 -5.82
C ARG A 94 -4.26 9.00 -4.38
N ALA A 95 -3.23 9.30 -3.59
CA ALA A 95 -3.37 9.48 -2.14
C ALA A 95 -2.54 10.66 -1.61
N LYS A 96 -2.97 11.18 -0.44
CA LYS A 96 -2.26 12.19 0.34
C LYS A 96 -2.01 11.63 1.73
N MET A 97 -0.77 11.75 2.19
CA MET A 97 -0.33 11.22 3.46
C MET A 97 -0.42 12.26 4.59
N PRO A 98 -0.66 11.87 5.85
CA PRO A 98 -0.37 12.74 6.99
C PRO A 98 1.14 12.81 7.26
N ALA A 99 1.57 13.76 8.09
CA ALA A 99 2.91 13.77 8.67
C ALA A 99 2.86 13.45 10.16
N GLY A 100 3.82 12.69 10.66
CA GLY A 100 3.96 12.41 12.09
C GLY A 100 4.80 11.18 12.38
N GLN A 101 5.71 11.31 13.34
CA GLN A 101 6.51 10.19 13.85
C GLN A 101 5.61 9.05 14.33
N GLY A 102 5.95 7.81 13.96
CA GLY A 102 5.22 6.60 14.35
C GLY A 102 3.92 6.35 13.58
N LEU A 103 3.56 7.20 12.62
CA LEU A 103 2.53 6.90 11.64
C LEU A 103 3.17 6.12 10.47
N TRP A 104 2.44 5.13 9.95
CA TRP A 104 2.87 4.25 8.89
C TRP A 104 1.70 4.04 7.92
N SER A 105 1.82 4.54 6.71
CA SER A 105 0.83 4.33 5.65
C SER A 105 1.18 3.13 4.79
N GLY A 106 0.17 2.35 4.41
CA GLY A 106 0.26 1.25 3.46
C GLY A 106 -0.74 1.41 2.31
N LEU A 107 -0.24 1.27 1.08
CA LEU A 107 -1.01 1.04 -0.14
C LEU A 107 -0.42 -0.23 -0.75
N TRP A 108 -1.16 -1.33 -0.72
CA TRP A 108 -0.58 -2.63 -0.98
C TRP A 108 -1.57 -3.64 -1.58
N LEU A 109 -1.06 -4.76 -1.99
CA LEU A 109 -1.78 -5.84 -2.62
C LEU A 109 -1.44 -7.15 -1.93
N ASP A 110 -2.45 -7.96 -1.62
CA ASP A 110 -2.29 -9.24 -0.95
C ASP A 110 -3.03 -10.36 -1.66
N GLN A 111 -2.50 -11.57 -1.57
CA GLN A 111 -3.18 -12.77 -2.06
C GLN A 111 -4.23 -13.25 -1.05
N PRO A 112 -5.41 -13.71 -1.51
CA PRO A 112 -6.50 -14.10 -0.60
C PRO A 112 -6.27 -15.46 0.08
N ASP A 113 -5.36 -16.30 -0.44
CA ASP A 113 -5.05 -17.62 0.10
C ASP A 113 -3.70 -17.59 0.82
N HIS A 114 -3.73 -17.50 2.13
CA HIS A 114 -2.56 -17.52 3.01
C HIS A 114 -2.12 -18.94 3.40
N SER A 115 -2.57 -19.96 2.67
CA SER A 115 -2.28 -21.35 3.02
C SER A 115 -0.82 -21.74 2.78
N ASN A 116 -0.17 -21.24 1.69
CA ASN A 116 1.29 -21.42 1.49
C ASN A 116 1.75 -21.51 0.01
N PRO A 117 2.90 -20.94 -0.36
CA PRO A 117 3.38 -19.60 0.03
C PRO A 117 2.50 -18.55 -0.61
N TRP A 118 2.33 -17.39 0.02
CA TRP A 118 1.60 -16.29 -0.60
C TRP A 118 2.48 -15.05 -0.73
N GLY A 119 2.15 -14.22 -1.71
CA GLY A 119 2.86 -12.98 -2.00
C GLY A 119 2.11 -11.76 -1.51
N GLU A 120 2.86 -10.74 -1.12
CA GLU A 120 2.39 -9.39 -0.85
C GLU A 120 3.21 -8.41 -1.68
N ILE A 121 2.58 -7.40 -2.25
CA ILE A 121 3.22 -6.36 -3.05
C ILE A 121 2.85 -5.01 -2.45
N ASP A 122 3.82 -4.33 -1.81
CA ASP A 122 3.61 -2.98 -1.32
C ASP A 122 3.88 -1.98 -2.43
N VAL A 123 2.83 -1.29 -2.84
CA VAL A 123 2.91 -0.20 -3.82
C VAL A 123 3.61 0.99 -3.20
N GLN A 124 3.26 1.26 -1.95
CA GLN A 124 3.81 2.34 -1.17
C GLN A 124 3.71 2.02 0.32
N GLU A 125 4.84 2.12 1.00
CA GLU A 125 4.92 2.29 2.44
C GLU A 125 5.64 3.61 2.74
N MET A 126 5.20 4.34 3.76
CA MET A 126 5.91 5.50 4.27
C MET A 126 5.90 5.50 5.80
N LEU A 127 7.07 5.70 6.37
CA LEU A 127 7.24 6.04 7.78
C LEU A 127 7.10 7.55 7.90
N LEU A 128 5.94 8.01 8.31
CA LEU A 128 5.47 9.39 8.13
C LEU A 128 6.14 10.43 9.05
N GLY A 129 7.18 10.01 9.77
CA GLY A 129 8.19 10.91 10.34
C GLY A 129 9.07 11.54 9.26
N ASP A 130 9.15 10.91 8.07
CA ASP A 130 9.74 11.43 6.83
C ASP A 130 8.71 11.27 5.70
N THR A 131 8.14 12.38 5.23
CA THR A 131 7.13 12.43 4.17
C THR A 131 7.72 12.55 2.76
N HIS A 132 9.02 12.29 2.61
CA HIS A 132 9.71 12.31 1.31
C HIS A 132 10.19 10.92 0.86
N THR A 133 10.38 9.97 1.76
CA THR A 133 10.86 8.63 1.38
C THR A 133 9.70 7.67 1.18
N VAL A 134 9.57 7.14 -0.03
CA VAL A 134 8.62 6.08 -0.41
C VAL A 134 9.37 4.76 -0.49
N TYR A 135 8.79 3.73 0.10
CA TYR A 135 9.24 2.35 -0.01
C TYR A 135 8.23 1.54 -0.82
N GLY A 136 8.72 0.65 -1.66
CA GLY A 136 7.98 -0.41 -2.31
C GLY A 136 8.60 -1.74 -1.94
N SER A 137 7.80 -2.72 -1.58
CA SER A 137 8.30 -3.99 -1.08
C SER A 137 7.65 -5.18 -1.76
N LEU A 138 8.33 -6.32 -1.69
CA LEU A 138 7.77 -7.63 -1.97
C LEU A 138 7.96 -8.50 -0.74
N HIS A 139 6.93 -9.22 -0.36
CA HIS A 139 7.03 -10.22 0.68
C HIS A 139 6.58 -11.57 0.16
N ASN A 140 7.29 -12.60 0.57
CA ASN A 140 6.83 -13.97 0.50
C ASN A 140 6.61 -14.46 1.91
N TRP A 141 5.36 -14.59 2.26
CA TRP A 141 4.93 -15.13 3.53
C TRP A 141 4.77 -16.64 3.37
N SER A 142 5.68 -17.37 3.94
CA SER A 142 5.66 -18.83 3.93
C SER A 142 6.26 -19.31 5.23
N PRO A 143 5.84 -20.47 5.75
CA PRO A 143 6.48 -21.03 6.93
C PRO A 143 7.99 -21.27 6.78
N SER A 144 8.55 -21.27 5.53
CA SER A 144 10.01 -21.32 5.32
C SER A 144 10.37 -21.33 3.82
N PRO A 145 11.27 -20.49 3.36
CA PRO A 145 11.76 -19.28 4.04
C PRO A 145 10.85 -18.07 3.76
N GLU A 146 10.52 -17.30 4.77
CA GLU A 146 10.01 -15.94 4.57
C GLU A 146 11.13 -15.05 4.00
N TRP A 147 10.80 -14.17 3.06
CA TRP A 147 11.74 -13.18 2.58
C TRP A 147 11.03 -11.89 2.20
N SER A 148 11.78 -10.81 2.25
CA SER A 148 11.33 -9.49 1.83
C SER A 148 12.38 -8.84 0.94
N GLU A 149 11.93 -8.10 -0.06
CA GLU A 149 12.75 -7.22 -0.90
C GLU A 149 12.24 -5.80 -0.75
N LEU A 150 13.11 -4.88 -0.40
CA LEU A 150 12.77 -3.48 -0.14
C LEU A 150 13.46 -2.59 -1.17
N GLN A 151 12.68 -1.77 -1.84
CA GLN A 151 13.10 -0.72 -2.74
C GLN A 151 12.69 0.65 -2.19
N SER A 152 13.40 1.71 -2.53
CA SER A 152 13.01 3.05 -2.09
C SER A 152 13.39 4.14 -3.06
N THR A 153 12.71 5.29 -2.92
CA THR A 153 13.06 6.53 -3.59
C THR A 153 12.74 7.72 -2.70
N THR A 154 13.44 8.85 -2.94
CA THR A 154 13.11 10.12 -2.30
C THR A 154 12.34 11.00 -3.26
N MET A 155 11.14 11.38 -2.87
CA MET A 155 10.30 12.33 -3.60
C MET A 155 10.85 13.76 -3.43
N THR A 156 10.75 14.57 -4.47
CA THR A 156 11.04 16.03 -4.36
C THR A 156 9.92 16.78 -3.66
N ALA A 157 8.68 16.32 -3.82
CA ALA A 157 7.50 16.86 -3.15
C ALA A 157 7.27 16.19 -1.79
N ASP A 158 6.69 16.93 -0.86
CA ASP A 158 6.25 16.44 0.44
C ASP A 158 4.88 15.77 0.30
N ALA A 159 4.79 14.46 0.56
CA ALA A 159 3.57 13.66 0.45
C ALA A 159 2.42 14.15 1.34
N SER A 160 2.71 14.97 2.35
CA SER A 160 1.70 15.55 3.23
C SER A 160 1.07 16.84 2.68
N GLN A 161 1.66 17.45 1.66
CA GLN A 161 1.21 18.73 1.11
C GLN A 161 0.27 18.58 -0.09
N GLY A 162 0.22 17.39 -0.72
CA GLY A 162 -0.58 17.16 -1.92
C GLY A 162 -0.95 15.70 -2.14
N PHE A 163 -1.77 15.47 -3.16
CA PHE A 163 -2.04 14.12 -3.66
C PHE A 163 -0.96 13.73 -4.65
N HIS A 164 -0.41 12.53 -4.46
CA HIS A 164 0.57 11.90 -5.32
C HIS A 164 0.03 10.60 -5.89
N ASP A 165 0.57 10.17 -7.02
CA ASP A 165 0.21 8.93 -7.68
C ASP A 165 1.27 7.87 -7.32
N TYR A 166 0.86 6.83 -6.57
CA TYR A 166 1.71 5.70 -6.17
C TYR A 166 1.33 4.49 -7.02
N GLN A 167 2.30 3.94 -7.73
CA GLN A 167 2.02 2.99 -8.80
C GLN A 167 2.88 1.74 -8.68
N VAL A 168 2.26 0.59 -8.93
CA VAL A 168 2.95 -0.67 -9.17
C VAL A 168 2.50 -1.28 -10.48
N ILE A 169 3.46 -1.89 -11.17
CA ILE A 169 3.26 -2.61 -12.41
C ILE A 169 3.67 -4.06 -12.18
N SER A 170 2.70 -4.97 -12.23
CA SER A 170 2.91 -6.40 -12.16
C SER A 170 2.88 -7.00 -13.56
N GLN A 171 3.93 -7.74 -13.91
CA GLN A 171 4.08 -8.46 -15.18
C GLN A 171 4.65 -9.85 -14.92
N PRO A 172 4.46 -10.83 -15.83
CA PRO A 172 5.12 -12.11 -15.69
C PRO A 172 6.62 -11.97 -15.44
N GLY A 173 7.06 -12.44 -14.27
CA GLY A 173 8.46 -12.40 -13.85
C GLY A 173 9.02 -11.05 -13.43
N MET A 174 8.19 -10.00 -13.24
CA MET A 174 8.72 -8.66 -12.97
C MET A 174 7.71 -7.76 -12.28
N ILE A 175 8.15 -7.07 -11.24
CA ILE A 175 7.41 -6.00 -10.56
C ILE A 175 8.20 -4.69 -10.72
N THR A 176 7.50 -3.59 -11.01
CA THR A 176 8.08 -2.24 -11.17
C THR A 176 7.30 -1.24 -10.33
N TRP A 177 7.99 -0.39 -9.59
CA TRP A 177 7.39 0.68 -8.78
C TRP A 177 7.62 2.04 -9.41
N ALA A 178 6.62 2.91 -9.28
CA ALA A 178 6.71 4.28 -9.73
C ALA A 178 6.00 5.23 -8.75
N VAL A 179 6.40 6.49 -8.75
CA VAL A 179 5.71 7.57 -8.07
C VAL A 179 5.58 8.77 -9.02
N ASP A 180 4.40 9.38 -9.07
CA ASP A 180 4.06 10.49 -9.99
C ASP A 180 4.44 10.20 -11.45
N GLY A 181 4.22 8.95 -11.89
CA GLY A 181 4.52 8.48 -13.25
C GLY A 181 6.00 8.23 -13.55
N VAL A 182 6.89 8.30 -12.55
CA VAL A 182 8.33 8.05 -12.71
C VAL A 182 8.71 6.74 -12.04
N ALA A 183 9.09 5.73 -12.83
CA ALA A 183 9.57 4.46 -12.29
C ALA A 183 10.90 4.65 -11.56
N TYR A 184 11.01 4.11 -10.36
CA TYR A 184 12.21 4.23 -9.54
C TYR A 184 12.89 2.89 -9.23
N ALA A 185 12.14 1.78 -9.26
CA ALA A 185 12.67 0.47 -8.96
C ALA A 185 12.00 -0.63 -9.78
N GLN A 186 12.71 -1.73 -9.93
CA GLN A 186 12.24 -2.96 -10.56
C GLN A 186 12.90 -4.15 -9.89
N TYR A 187 12.11 -5.20 -9.64
CA TYR A 187 12.62 -6.48 -9.16
C TYR A 187 12.08 -7.64 -10.00
N THR A 188 12.90 -8.64 -10.26
CA THR A 188 12.58 -9.71 -11.20
C THR A 188 12.62 -11.09 -10.55
N LYS A 189 11.83 -12.02 -11.09
CA LYS A 189 11.87 -13.45 -10.74
C LYS A 189 13.28 -14.03 -10.86
N ALA A 190 14.05 -13.59 -11.88
CA ALA A 190 15.42 -14.06 -12.06
C ALA A 190 16.32 -13.65 -10.89
N GLN A 191 16.15 -12.43 -10.34
CA GLN A 191 16.87 -11.97 -9.16
C GLN A 191 16.47 -12.78 -7.91
N ALA A 192 15.17 -13.00 -7.68
CA ALA A 192 14.67 -13.80 -6.58
C ALA A 192 15.25 -15.24 -6.64
N VAL A 193 15.14 -15.90 -7.80
CA VAL A 193 15.67 -17.26 -8.00
C VAL A 193 17.19 -17.32 -7.80
N ALA A 194 17.94 -16.33 -8.28
CA ALA A 194 19.39 -16.25 -8.06
C ALA A 194 19.74 -16.07 -6.57
N ALA A 195 18.87 -15.45 -5.79
CA ALA A 195 18.99 -15.32 -4.33
C ALA A 195 18.44 -16.54 -3.57
N GLY A 196 17.95 -17.58 -4.27
CA GLY A 196 17.37 -18.79 -3.65
C GLY A 196 15.96 -18.56 -3.07
N GLN A 197 15.25 -17.50 -3.52
CA GLN A 197 13.95 -17.10 -2.99
C GLN A 197 12.81 -17.59 -3.89
N PRO A 198 11.66 -18.02 -3.33
CA PRO A 198 10.46 -18.29 -4.10
C PRO A 198 9.90 -17.02 -4.77
N TRP A 199 9.06 -17.20 -5.79
CA TRP A 199 8.40 -16.13 -6.53
C TRP A 199 6.90 -16.41 -6.63
N PRO A 200 6.08 -16.04 -5.63
CA PRO A 200 4.66 -16.34 -5.62
C PRO A 200 3.80 -15.42 -6.51
N PHE A 201 4.42 -14.43 -7.15
CA PHE A 201 3.71 -13.40 -7.92
C PHE A 201 3.25 -13.85 -9.31
N ASP A 202 3.58 -15.07 -9.74
CA ASP A 202 3.26 -15.65 -11.06
C ASP A 202 2.44 -16.96 -10.94
N ASP A 203 1.85 -17.25 -9.80
CA ASP A 203 1.15 -18.51 -9.56
C ASP A 203 -0.30 -18.53 -10.12
N GLY A 204 -0.76 -17.38 -10.62
CA GLY A 204 -2.10 -17.19 -11.14
C GLY A 204 -3.14 -16.80 -10.08
N THR A 205 -2.76 -16.76 -8.80
CA THR A 205 -3.58 -16.19 -7.74
C THR A 205 -3.62 -14.67 -7.88
N GLY A 206 -4.81 -14.10 -7.87
CA GLY A 206 -4.97 -12.65 -7.97
C GLY A 206 -4.68 -11.97 -6.63
N PHE A 207 -4.30 -10.71 -6.70
CA PHE A 207 -4.04 -9.83 -5.57
C PHE A 207 -5.20 -8.87 -5.38
N PHE A 208 -5.75 -8.78 -4.18
CA PHE A 208 -6.72 -7.73 -3.83
C PHE A 208 -5.99 -6.49 -3.31
N LEU A 209 -6.66 -5.35 -3.36
CA LEU A 209 -6.09 -4.04 -3.07
C LEU A 209 -6.41 -3.63 -1.64
N ILE A 210 -5.44 -3.02 -0.96
CA ILE A 210 -5.59 -2.55 0.43
C ILE A 210 -5.02 -1.13 0.55
N ALA A 211 -5.67 -0.33 1.41
CA ALA A 211 -5.12 0.93 1.89
C ALA A 211 -5.39 1.08 3.38
N ASP A 212 -4.37 1.41 4.16
CA ASP A 212 -4.48 1.61 5.60
C ASP A 212 -3.51 2.67 6.13
N LEU A 213 -3.83 3.19 7.30
CA LEU A 213 -2.96 4.06 8.08
C LEU A 213 -2.73 3.42 9.44
N ALA A 214 -1.55 2.89 9.66
CA ALA A 214 -1.17 2.28 10.92
C ALA A 214 -0.45 3.24 11.86
N VAL A 215 -0.35 2.83 13.13
CA VAL A 215 0.49 3.46 14.15
C VAL A 215 1.43 2.39 14.69
N ALA A 216 2.73 2.61 14.58
CA ALA A 216 3.76 1.67 14.94
C ALA A 216 4.01 1.61 16.46
N ARG A 217 4.57 0.48 16.92
CA ARG A 217 5.15 0.32 18.24
C ARG A 217 6.60 0.78 18.27
N ALA A 218 7.15 0.98 19.47
CA ALA A 218 8.54 1.39 19.63
C ALA A 218 9.57 0.40 19.06
N SER A 219 9.21 -0.89 18.98
CA SER A 219 10.07 -1.95 18.46
C SER A 219 9.91 -2.19 16.96
N GLU A 220 9.00 -1.48 16.30
CA GLU A 220 8.67 -1.67 14.88
C GLU A 220 9.39 -0.64 14.01
N TRP A 221 9.34 -0.90 12.71
CA TRP A 221 9.90 -0.01 11.71
C TRP A 221 9.29 1.39 11.80
N GLY A 222 10.12 2.42 11.90
CA GLY A 222 9.72 3.80 12.12
C GLY A 222 9.53 4.21 13.59
N GLY A 223 9.41 3.25 14.53
CA GLY A 223 9.24 3.50 15.97
C GLY A 223 7.90 4.12 16.35
N ALA A 224 7.65 4.30 17.64
CA ALA A 224 6.38 4.81 18.15
C ALA A 224 6.18 6.32 17.89
N PRO A 225 4.92 6.80 17.94
CA PRO A 225 4.61 8.22 18.03
C PRO A 225 5.33 8.90 19.20
N ASN A 226 5.59 10.18 19.05
CA ASN A 226 6.18 11.01 20.08
C ASN A 226 5.33 12.29 20.30
N SER A 227 5.81 13.22 21.11
CA SER A 227 5.07 14.46 21.43
C SER A 227 4.81 15.38 20.24
N SER A 228 5.48 15.16 19.09
CA SER A 228 5.24 15.92 17.86
C SER A 228 4.17 15.31 16.96
N THR A 229 3.72 14.08 17.26
CA THR A 229 2.70 13.38 16.45
C THR A 229 1.31 13.90 16.80
N ALA A 230 0.69 14.59 15.85
CA ALA A 230 -0.67 15.11 16.02
C ALA A 230 -1.71 14.03 15.74
N PHE A 231 -2.71 13.91 16.62
CA PHE A 231 -3.91 13.11 16.40
C PHE A 231 -5.17 13.99 16.47
N PRO A 232 -6.22 13.76 15.62
CA PRO A 232 -6.26 12.74 14.57
C PRO A 232 -5.27 13.03 13.44
N ALA A 233 -4.63 11.98 12.92
CA ALA A 233 -3.86 12.01 11.68
C ALA A 233 -4.69 11.34 10.59
N THR A 234 -4.70 11.89 9.37
CA THR A 234 -5.59 11.41 8.32
C THR A 234 -4.87 11.23 6.99
N MET A 235 -4.91 10.01 6.46
CA MET A 235 -4.57 9.68 5.08
C MET A 235 -5.83 9.84 4.21
N GLU A 236 -5.67 10.41 3.02
CA GLU A 236 -6.77 10.60 2.08
C GLU A 236 -6.52 9.82 0.79
N ILE A 237 -7.49 8.98 0.37
CA ILE A 237 -7.49 8.28 -0.91
C ILE A 237 -8.50 8.96 -1.83
N ARG A 238 -8.04 9.46 -2.99
CA ARG A 238 -8.91 10.13 -3.97
C ARG A 238 -9.41 9.18 -5.04
N SER A 239 -8.54 8.37 -5.59
CA SER A 239 -8.90 7.37 -6.60
C SER A 239 -7.95 6.17 -6.55
N VAL A 240 -8.44 5.03 -7.04
CA VAL A 240 -7.62 3.86 -7.36
C VAL A 240 -8.01 3.38 -8.75
N LYS A 241 -7.03 3.31 -9.64
CA LYS A 241 -7.24 2.89 -11.02
C LYS A 241 -6.43 1.64 -11.33
N VAL A 242 -7.03 0.73 -12.10
CA VAL A 242 -6.39 -0.53 -12.49
C VAL A 242 -6.49 -0.70 -13.99
N TRP A 243 -5.35 -1.01 -14.61
CA TRP A 243 -5.24 -1.34 -16.05
C TRP A 243 -4.65 -2.74 -16.22
N GLU A 244 -5.16 -3.46 -17.23
CA GLU A 244 -4.66 -4.76 -17.71
C GLU A 244 -4.17 -4.71 -19.17
#